data_d4f5996f12bc8adae0d16e9b9ce9db84
#
_entry.id   d4f5996f12bc8adae0d16e9b9ce9db84
#
_cell.length_a   1.000
_cell.length_b   1.000
_cell.length_c   1.000
_cell.angle_alpha   90.00
_cell.angle_beta   90.00
_cell.angle_gamma   90.00
#
_symmetry.space_group_name_H-M   'P 1'
#
loop_
_entity.id
_entity.type
_entity.pdbx_description
1 polymer ?
#
loop_
_entity_poly.entity_id
_entity_poly.type
_entity_poly.pdbx_seq_one_letter_code
_entity_poly.pdbx_strand_id
1 'polypeptide(L)'
;LRMFQGKLLSRIFSELKAGRTGRHTGNIIGEGAVEMEQTKPYEFGDSITNMDLPQSFINSLVRNGPGLPLKLNSEDIVIHRTRNNPKAATVVIMDMSGSMRYDGQYINVKRMALALDGLIRSEYPGDYLGFIEMYSFAKVRTPAEIIELMPKPVTLHQSFVQLRYDMSSPRASEHMVHPHFTNMQHALNLARRLLSVQNTPNRQIIVITDGLPTAHFDESQLYLLYPPHPVTEQATVREAQLCSREGITINMFLVPSWSQTEDDVRFAQKLAESTKGRVFFTGGEDLDRFVVWDYVRQRREVLG
;
A
#
# COMPACT_ATOMS: atom_id res chain seq x y z
N LEU A 1 15.12 -19.55 -2.94
CA LEU A 1 14.39 -18.29 -2.74
C LEU A 1 12.93 -18.55 -2.34
N ARG A 2 12.14 -19.33 -3.13
CA ARG A 2 10.74 -19.70 -2.78
C ARG A 2 10.60 -20.37 -1.41
N MET A 3 11.54 -21.24 -1.03
CA MET A 3 11.55 -21.91 0.29
C MET A 3 11.83 -20.95 1.44
N PHE A 4 12.64 -19.90 1.21
CA PHE A 4 12.93 -18.87 2.20
C PHE A 4 11.73 -17.92 2.40
N GLN A 5 11.06 -17.53 1.32
CA GLN A 5 9.82 -16.76 1.34
C GLN A 5 8.71 -17.50 2.11
N GLY A 6 8.52 -18.79 1.85
CA GLY A 6 7.53 -19.60 2.56
C GLY A 6 7.79 -19.71 4.07
N LYS A 7 9.05 -19.83 4.49
CA LYS A 7 9.42 -19.87 5.92
C LYS A 7 9.24 -18.50 6.59
N LEU A 8 9.60 -17.39 5.90
CA LEU A 8 9.40 -16.04 6.43
C LEU A 8 7.91 -15.73 6.59
N LEU A 9 7.13 -15.99 5.55
CA LEU A 9 5.67 -15.82 5.56
C LEU A 9 5.03 -16.69 6.67
N SER A 10 5.38 -17.97 6.77
CA SER A 10 4.86 -18.88 7.80
C SER A 10 5.17 -18.38 9.23
N ARG A 11 6.34 -17.79 9.46
CA ARG A 11 6.71 -17.22 10.77
C ARG A 11 5.91 -15.95 11.07
N ILE A 12 5.78 -15.02 10.10
CA ILE A 12 4.97 -13.81 10.24
C ILE A 12 3.50 -14.18 10.47
N PHE A 13 2.97 -15.13 9.69
CA PHE A 13 1.58 -15.55 9.80
C PHE A 13 1.26 -16.39 11.04
N SER A 14 2.19 -17.19 11.56
CA SER A 14 1.97 -17.93 12.82
C SER A 14 1.76 -16.98 13.99
N GLU A 15 2.53 -15.89 14.05
CA GLU A 15 2.38 -14.86 15.08
C GLU A 15 1.13 -13.99 14.88
N LEU A 16 0.75 -13.68 13.63
CA LEU A 16 -0.51 -12.99 13.32
C LEU A 16 -1.74 -13.85 13.66
N LYS A 17 -1.67 -15.17 13.47
CA LYS A 17 -2.73 -16.11 13.89
C LYS A 17 -2.92 -16.17 15.39
N ALA A 18 -1.84 -16.08 16.17
CA ALA A 18 -1.93 -16.00 17.63
C ALA A 18 -2.66 -14.73 18.12
N GLY A 19 -2.59 -13.61 17.38
CA GLY A 19 -3.36 -12.39 17.63
C GLY A 19 -4.83 -12.44 17.19
N ARG A 20 -5.30 -13.54 16.61
CA ARG A 20 -6.67 -13.70 16.08
C ARG A 20 -7.75 -13.99 17.13
N THR A 21 -7.43 -14.09 18.40
CA THR A 21 -8.39 -14.39 19.49
C THR A 21 -9.27 -13.18 19.89
N GLY A 22 -9.55 -12.27 18.97
CA GLY A 22 -10.46 -11.14 19.20
C GLY A 22 -11.21 -10.78 17.91
N ARG A 23 -11.98 -11.75 17.37
CA ARG A 23 -12.96 -11.47 16.32
C ARG A 23 -14.14 -10.75 16.92
N HIS A 24 -14.14 -9.44 16.92
CA HIS A 24 -15.38 -8.70 16.84
C HIS A 24 -15.81 -8.72 15.38
N THR A 25 -16.71 -9.63 15.04
CA THR A 25 -17.43 -9.67 13.78
C THR A 25 -18.46 -8.55 13.78
N GLY A 26 -18.05 -7.35 13.45
CA GLY A 26 -18.96 -6.30 13.01
C GLY A 26 -19.44 -6.68 11.61
N ASN A 27 -20.70 -7.14 11.47
CA ASN A 27 -21.33 -7.35 10.19
C ASN A 27 -21.59 -5.99 9.55
N ILE A 28 -20.74 -5.55 8.62
CA ILE A 28 -21.12 -4.49 7.70
C ILE A 28 -22.06 -5.13 6.69
N ILE A 29 -23.34 -4.94 6.89
CA ILE A 29 -24.39 -5.33 5.96
C ILE A 29 -24.32 -4.36 4.78
N GLY A 30 -23.91 -4.84 3.61
CA GLY A 30 -23.84 -4.07 2.37
C GLY A 30 -23.90 -5.02 1.18
N GLU A 31 -24.26 -4.51 0.01
CA GLU A 31 -24.24 -5.24 -1.27
C GLU A 31 -22.80 -5.66 -1.61
N GLY A 32 -22.32 -6.77 -1.06
CA GLY A 32 -20.99 -7.32 -1.25
C GLY A 32 -21.00 -8.57 -2.11
N ALA A 33 -19.85 -8.84 -2.74
CA ALA A 33 -19.68 -9.95 -3.69
C ALA A 33 -19.41 -11.32 -3.04
N VAL A 34 -19.28 -11.41 -1.72
CA VAL A 34 -18.98 -12.67 -1.01
C VAL A 34 -20.21 -13.14 -0.27
N GLU A 35 -20.81 -14.22 -0.75
CA GLU A 35 -21.91 -14.90 -0.06
C GLU A 35 -21.42 -15.52 1.25
N MET A 36 -22.21 -15.37 2.31
CA MET A 36 -21.98 -16.02 3.59
C MET A 36 -22.90 -17.26 3.69
N GLU A 37 -22.51 -18.25 4.49
CA GLU A 37 -23.39 -19.38 4.80
C GLU A 37 -24.66 -18.97 5.58
N GLN A 38 -24.62 -17.78 6.20
CA GLN A 38 -25.77 -17.23 6.91
C GLN A 38 -26.77 -16.62 5.94
N THR A 39 -28.04 -17.00 6.11
CA THR A 39 -29.13 -16.46 5.33
C THR A 39 -30.05 -15.54 6.18
N LYS A 40 -30.85 -14.72 5.50
CA LYS A 40 -31.91 -13.90 6.10
C LYS A 40 -33.16 -13.96 5.22
N PRO A 41 -34.37 -13.68 5.77
CA PRO A 41 -35.56 -13.44 4.96
C PRO A 41 -35.33 -12.27 3.99
N TYR A 42 -35.95 -12.37 2.82
CA TYR A 42 -35.91 -11.30 1.81
C TYR A 42 -36.59 -10.02 2.33
N GLU A 43 -35.93 -8.90 2.18
CA GLU A 43 -36.47 -7.56 2.42
C GLU A 43 -36.48 -6.78 1.11
N PHE A 44 -37.47 -5.87 0.98
CA PHE A 44 -37.56 -5.06 -0.25
C PHE A 44 -36.28 -4.24 -0.46
N GLY A 45 -35.61 -4.46 -1.60
CA GLY A 45 -34.32 -3.85 -1.94
C GLY A 45 -33.14 -4.82 -1.91
N ASP A 46 -33.30 -6.04 -1.39
CA ASP A 46 -32.27 -7.07 -1.45
C ASP A 46 -32.07 -7.59 -2.88
N SER A 47 -30.82 -7.90 -3.21
CA SER A 47 -30.49 -8.46 -4.52
C SER A 47 -30.93 -9.92 -4.63
N ILE A 48 -31.80 -10.20 -5.58
CA ILE A 48 -32.28 -11.55 -5.88
C ILE A 48 -31.16 -12.49 -6.38
N THR A 49 -30.03 -11.92 -6.84
CA THR A 49 -28.88 -12.74 -7.28
C THR A 49 -28.29 -13.57 -6.15
N ASN A 50 -28.49 -13.17 -4.90
CA ASN A 50 -27.98 -13.87 -3.71
C ASN A 50 -29.05 -14.76 -3.07
N MET A 51 -30.09 -15.16 -3.82
CA MET A 51 -31.18 -16.00 -3.31
C MET A 51 -30.69 -17.43 -3.08
N ASP A 52 -30.93 -17.95 -1.87
CA ASP A 52 -30.86 -19.38 -1.56
C ASP A 52 -32.02 -20.08 -2.21
N LEU A 53 -31.85 -20.57 -3.43
CA LEU A 53 -32.87 -21.24 -4.21
C LEU A 53 -33.43 -22.51 -3.50
N PRO A 54 -32.56 -23.42 -2.99
CA PRO A 54 -33.05 -24.61 -2.27
C PRO A 54 -33.94 -24.27 -1.08
N GLN A 55 -33.50 -23.37 -0.21
CA GLN A 55 -34.26 -23.01 0.99
C GLN A 55 -35.55 -22.26 0.62
N SER A 56 -35.51 -21.37 -0.37
CA SER A 56 -36.70 -20.65 -0.84
C SER A 56 -37.76 -21.59 -1.44
N PHE A 57 -37.34 -22.62 -2.18
CA PHE A 57 -38.25 -23.63 -2.70
C PHE A 57 -38.83 -24.51 -1.60
N ILE A 58 -38.02 -24.89 -0.59
CA ILE A 58 -38.56 -25.65 0.59
C ILE A 58 -39.62 -24.83 1.31
N ASN A 59 -39.40 -23.56 1.54
CA ASN A 59 -40.36 -22.66 2.20
C ASN A 59 -41.68 -22.59 1.40
N SER A 60 -41.59 -22.45 0.08
CA SER A 60 -42.78 -22.46 -0.79
C SER A 60 -43.55 -23.79 -0.75
N LEU A 61 -42.82 -24.93 -0.75
CA LEU A 61 -43.44 -26.24 -0.62
C LEU A 61 -44.10 -26.46 0.74
N VAL A 62 -43.48 -25.96 1.81
CA VAL A 62 -44.07 -26.02 3.18
C VAL A 62 -45.34 -25.20 3.23
N ARG A 63 -45.40 -24.04 2.60
CA ARG A 63 -46.57 -23.16 2.59
C ARG A 63 -47.72 -23.67 1.69
N ASN A 64 -47.38 -24.13 0.48
CA ASN A 64 -48.38 -24.49 -0.56
C ASN A 64 -48.66 -25.99 -0.68
N GLY A 65 -47.87 -26.86 -0.01
CA GLY A 65 -47.86 -28.28 -0.23
C GLY A 65 -47.08 -28.69 -1.50
N PRO A 66 -46.84 -30.01 -1.66
CA PRO A 66 -46.10 -30.50 -2.85
C PRO A 66 -46.99 -30.39 -4.11
N GLY A 67 -46.52 -29.70 -5.12
CA GLY A 67 -47.19 -29.52 -6.41
C GLY A 67 -46.43 -28.62 -7.39
N LEU A 68 -46.71 -28.77 -8.69
CA LEU A 68 -46.21 -27.94 -9.78
C LEU A 68 -47.37 -27.17 -10.43
N PRO A 69 -47.20 -25.91 -10.81
CA PRO A 69 -45.97 -25.09 -10.70
C PRO A 69 -45.74 -24.53 -9.29
N LEU A 70 -44.48 -24.47 -8.86
CA LEU A 70 -44.06 -23.81 -7.62
C LEU A 70 -44.36 -22.30 -7.71
N LYS A 71 -45.08 -21.78 -6.74
CA LYS A 71 -45.40 -20.35 -6.62
C LYS A 71 -44.61 -19.76 -5.46
N LEU A 72 -43.53 -19.03 -5.75
CA LEU A 72 -42.76 -18.30 -4.78
C LEU A 72 -43.42 -16.96 -4.44
N ASN A 73 -43.59 -16.69 -3.16
CA ASN A 73 -43.94 -15.37 -2.63
C ASN A 73 -42.70 -14.74 -2.00
N SER A 74 -42.74 -13.43 -1.77
CA SER A 74 -41.64 -12.71 -1.10
C SER A 74 -41.29 -13.28 0.28
N GLU A 75 -42.28 -13.85 0.98
CA GLU A 75 -42.09 -14.48 2.31
C GLU A 75 -41.35 -15.82 2.25
N ASP A 76 -41.32 -16.48 1.08
CA ASP A 76 -40.62 -17.76 0.88
C ASP A 76 -39.14 -17.52 0.57
N ILE A 77 -38.81 -16.32 0.10
CA ILE A 77 -37.49 -16.01 -0.39
C ILE A 77 -36.50 -15.81 0.76
N VAL A 78 -35.42 -16.52 0.68
CA VAL A 78 -34.27 -16.43 1.61
C VAL A 78 -33.04 -15.96 0.83
N ILE A 79 -32.35 -14.99 1.40
CA ILE A 79 -31.18 -14.37 0.77
C ILE A 79 -29.94 -14.70 1.60
N HIS A 80 -28.87 -15.13 0.94
CA HIS A 80 -27.55 -15.22 1.58
C HIS A 80 -27.10 -13.84 2.02
N ARG A 81 -26.66 -13.72 3.26
CA ARG A 81 -26.01 -12.50 3.72
C ARG A 81 -24.71 -12.35 2.94
N THR A 82 -24.47 -11.17 2.43
CA THR A 82 -23.24 -10.84 1.73
C THR A 82 -22.32 -10.05 2.65
N ARG A 83 -21.03 -10.36 2.60
CA ARG A 83 -20.01 -9.60 3.28
C ARG A 83 -19.39 -8.64 2.27
N ASN A 84 -19.46 -7.36 2.58
CA ASN A 84 -18.69 -6.39 1.85
C ASN A 84 -17.21 -6.62 2.15
N ASN A 85 -16.43 -6.94 1.13
CA ASN A 85 -14.97 -7.04 1.23
C ASN A 85 -14.37 -5.85 0.48
N PRO A 86 -14.35 -4.64 1.10
CA PRO A 86 -13.89 -3.44 0.42
C PRO A 86 -12.44 -3.66 -0.02
N LYS A 87 -12.18 -3.42 -1.30
CA LYS A 87 -10.83 -3.51 -1.86
C LYS A 87 -9.97 -2.38 -1.32
N ALA A 88 -8.70 -2.64 -1.16
CA ALA A 88 -7.70 -1.61 -0.89
C ALA A 88 -6.70 -1.54 -2.05
N ALA A 89 -6.11 -0.37 -2.24
CA ALA A 89 -5.04 -0.16 -3.20
C ALA A 89 -3.84 0.45 -2.48
N THR A 90 -2.73 -0.27 -2.51
CA THR A 90 -1.48 0.11 -1.83
C THR A 90 -0.35 0.26 -2.84
N VAL A 91 0.43 1.32 -2.71
CA VAL A 91 1.71 1.46 -3.41
C VAL A 91 2.82 1.58 -2.37
N VAL A 92 3.84 0.76 -2.51
CA VAL A 92 5.04 0.77 -1.65
C VAL A 92 6.16 1.47 -2.40
N ILE A 93 6.64 2.56 -1.83
CA ILE A 93 7.82 3.29 -2.31
C ILE A 93 9.02 2.82 -1.49
N MET A 94 9.99 2.24 -2.17
CA MET A 94 11.21 1.70 -1.59
C MET A 94 12.37 2.63 -1.93
N ASP A 95 12.97 3.22 -0.92
CA ASP A 95 14.18 4.01 -1.09
C ASP A 95 15.36 3.11 -1.46
N MET A 96 15.97 3.39 -2.60
CA MET A 96 17.17 2.75 -3.12
C MET A 96 18.27 3.79 -3.42
N SER A 97 18.22 4.93 -2.71
CA SER A 97 19.27 5.95 -2.73
C SER A 97 20.58 5.40 -2.18
N GLY A 98 21.64 6.19 -2.29
CA GLY A 98 22.99 5.75 -1.89
C GLY A 98 23.13 5.40 -0.41
N SER A 99 22.41 6.11 0.46
CA SER A 99 22.43 5.91 1.93
C SER A 99 21.90 4.53 2.34
N MET A 100 20.92 3.99 1.64
CA MET A 100 20.31 2.69 1.93
C MET A 100 21.28 1.50 1.83
N ARG A 101 22.50 1.72 1.34
CA ARG A 101 23.56 0.71 1.31
C ARG A 101 24.16 0.45 2.69
N TYR A 102 24.15 1.47 3.57
CA TYR A 102 24.72 1.35 4.90
C TYR A 102 23.89 0.38 5.74
N ASP A 103 24.56 -0.44 6.53
CA ASP A 103 23.95 -1.47 7.42
C ASP A 103 23.01 -2.45 6.71
N GLY A 104 23.05 -2.53 5.39
CA GLY A 104 22.24 -3.45 4.61
C GLY A 104 20.73 -3.16 4.68
N GLN A 105 20.32 -1.94 4.97
CA GLN A 105 18.92 -1.54 5.16
C GLN A 105 18.03 -1.90 3.98
N TYR A 106 18.55 -1.77 2.76
CA TYR A 106 17.83 -2.18 1.54
C TYR A 106 17.37 -3.64 1.55
N ILE A 107 18.06 -4.52 2.29
CA ILE A 107 17.68 -5.94 2.43
C ILE A 107 16.35 -6.04 3.18
N ASN A 108 16.20 -5.28 4.27
CA ASN A 108 14.98 -5.25 5.08
C ASN A 108 13.81 -4.66 4.29
N VAL A 109 14.06 -3.60 3.52
CA VAL A 109 13.06 -3.01 2.60
C VAL A 109 12.57 -4.04 1.58
N LYS A 110 13.48 -4.80 0.97
CA LYS A 110 13.13 -5.87 0.01
C LYS A 110 12.35 -7.00 0.67
N ARG A 111 12.75 -7.42 1.87
CA ARG A 111 12.03 -8.44 2.66
C ARG A 111 10.60 -8.01 2.92
N MET A 112 10.41 -6.77 3.36
CA MET A 112 9.10 -6.20 3.63
C MET A 112 8.22 -6.18 2.37
N ALA A 113 8.74 -5.67 1.26
CA ALA A 113 8.00 -5.62 -0.01
C ALA A 113 7.52 -7.02 -0.45
N LEU A 114 8.40 -8.02 -0.36
CA LEU A 114 8.07 -9.40 -0.70
C LEU A 114 7.11 -10.04 0.30
N ALA A 115 7.20 -9.69 1.59
CA ALA A 115 6.26 -10.17 2.61
C ALA A 115 4.85 -9.60 2.37
N LEU A 116 4.74 -8.32 2.02
CA LEU A 116 3.46 -7.71 1.63
C LEU A 116 2.87 -8.35 0.36
N ASP A 117 3.69 -8.59 -0.67
CA ASP A 117 3.21 -9.26 -1.90
C ASP A 117 2.64 -10.65 -1.58
N GLY A 118 3.35 -11.43 -0.77
CA GLY A 118 2.88 -12.74 -0.33
C GLY A 118 1.60 -12.69 0.49
N LEU A 119 1.49 -11.74 1.44
CA LEU A 119 0.30 -11.54 2.25
C LEU A 119 -0.92 -11.17 1.40
N ILE A 120 -0.77 -10.18 0.52
CA ILE A 120 -1.90 -9.69 -0.28
C ILE A 120 -2.39 -10.77 -1.24
N ARG A 121 -1.49 -11.50 -1.88
CA ARG A 121 -1.87 -12.61 -2.77
C ARG A 121 -2.58 -13.76 -2.05
N SER A 122 -2.22 -14.04 -0.79
CA SER A 122 -2.81 -15.16 -0.05
C SER A 122 -4.09 -14.81 0.69
N GLU A 123 -4.13 -13.64 1.32
CA GLU A 123 -5.22 -13.27 2.24
C GLU A 123 -6.17 -12.22 1.65
N TYR A 124 -5.70 -11.41 0.68
CA TYR A 124 -6.46 -10.30 0.10
C TYR A 124 -6.34 -10.24 -1.43
N PRO A 125 -6.70 -11.30 -2.16
CA PRO A 125 -6.45 -11.42 -3.61
C PRO A 125 -7.17 -10.35 -4.45
N GLY A 126 -8.12 -9.61 -3.87
CA GLY A 126 -8.82 -8.50 -4.53
C GLY A 126 -8.14 -7.14 -4.36
N ASP A 127 -7.12 -7.04 -3.51
CA ASP A 127 -6.41 -5.79 -3.26
C ASP A 127 -5.32 -5.54 -4.31
N TYR A 128 -5.10 -4.26 -4.61
CA TYR A 128 -4.01 -3.85 -5.50
C TYR A 128 -2.74 -3.57 -4.71
N LEU A 129 -1.61 -4.08 -5.19
CA LEU A 129 -0.29 -3.76 -4.66
C LEU A 129 0.67 -3.40 -5.79
N GLY A 130 1.21 -2.18 -5.73
CA GLY A 130 2.24 -1.69 -6.63
C GLY A 130 3.54 -1.40 -5.89
N PHE A 131 4.68 -1.47 -6.60
CA PHE A 131 5.99 -1.18 -6.05
C PHE A 131 6.69 -0.12 -6.88
N ILE A 132 7.33 0.82 -6.19
CA ILE A 132 8.13 1.88 -6.80
C ILE A 132 9.53 1.86 -6.16
N GLU A 133 10.54 1.78 -7.00
CA GLU A 133 11.92 2.09 -6.64
C GLU A 133 12.10 3.60 -6.66
N MET A 134 12.59 4.18 -5.56
CA MET A 134 12.90 5.60 -5.42
C MET A 134 14.41 5.80 -5.33
N TYR A 135 14.91 6.72 -6.13
CA TYR A 135 16.29 7.23 -6.16
C TYR A 135 16.22 8.65 -6.74
N SER A 136 17.22 9.15 -7.46
CA SER A 136 17.11 10.46 -8.18
C SER A 136 15.89 10.52 -9.11
N PHE A 137 15.39 9.34 -9.48
CA PHE A 137 14.13 9.14 -10.20
C PHE A 137 13.20 8.18 -9.43
N ALA A 138 12.06 7.88 -10.03
CA ALA A 138 11.16 6.85 -9.54
C ALA A 138 10.76 5.91 -10.68
N LYS A 139 10.74 4.60 -10.42
CA LYS A 139 10.35 3.58 -11.40
C LYS A 139 9.44 2.53 -10.78
N VAL A 140 8.41 2.16 -11.52
CA VAL A 140 7.58 1.01 -11.14
C VAL A 140 8.40 -0.27 -11.26
N ARG A 141 8.23 -1.17 -10.27
CA ARG A 141 8.91 -2.45 -10.21
C ARG A 141 7.92 -3.58 -9.98
N THR A 142 8.20 -4.70 -10.61
CA THR A 142 7.50 -5.95 -10.34
C THR A 142 8.12 -6.67 -9.13
N PRO A 143 7.38 -7.57 -8.44
CA PRO A 143 7.94 -8.36 -7.35
C PRO A 143 9.19 -9.16 -7.72
N ALA A 144 9.29 -9.61 -8.97
CA ALA A 144 10.48 -10.33 -9.47
C ALA A 144 11.71 -9.41 -9.53
N GLU A 145 11.54 -8.17 -10.00
CA GLU A 145 12.62 -7.19 -10.10
C GLU A 145 13.11 -6.72 -8.73
N ILE A 146 12.24 -6.69 -7.68
CA ILE A 146 12.63 -6.28 -6.33
C ILE A 146 13.79 -7.12 -5.81
N ILE A 147 13.85 -8.40 -6.16
CA ILE A 147 14.91 -9.30 -5.71
C ILE A 147 16.29 -8.82 -6.18
N GLU A 148 16.37 -8.26 -7.37
CA GLU A 148 17.61 -7.80 -8.00
C GLU A 148 17.98 -6.34 -7.69
N LEU A 149 17.03 -5.58 -7.08
CA LEU A 149 17.29 -4.18 -6.74
C LEU A 149 18.50 -4.04 -5.80
N MET A 150 19.33 -3.04 -6.11
CA MET A 150 20.46 -2.63 -5.28
C MET A 150 20.43 -1.12 -5.09
N PRO A 151 20.87 -0.61 -3.94
CA PRO A 151 21.04 0.82 -3.75
C PRO A 151 21.96 1.41 -4.80
N LYS A 152 21.60 2.61 -5.26
CA LYS A 152 22.36 3.28 -6.31
C LYS A 152 23.79 3.62 -5.84
N PRO A 153 24.80 3.49 -6.71
CA PRO A 153 26.16 3.84 -6.36
C PRO A 153 26.27 5.35 -6.12
N VAL A 154 26.95 5.73 -5.05
CA VAL A 154 27.31 7.13 -4.82
C VAL A 154 28.37 7.52 -5.83
N THR A 155 28.01 8.43 -6.72
CA THR A 155 28.87 8.89 -7.82
C THR A 155 29.41 10.31 -7.61
N LEU A 156 28.98 10.97 -6.51
CA LEU A 156 29.41 12.31 -6.15
C LEU A 156 29.64 12.37 -4.64
N HIS A 157 30.85 12.74 -4.22
CA HIS A 157 31.30 12.74 -2.82
C HIS A 157 31.48 14.15 -2.26
N GLN A 158 30.78 15.14 -2.80
CA GLN A 158 30.87 16.52 -2.34
C GLN A 158 29.91 16.75 -1.15
N SER A 159 30.39 17.49 -0.14
CA SER A 159 29.59 17.88 1.03
C SER A 159 28.50 18.91 0.70
N PHE A 160 28.58 19.56 -0.45
CA PHE A 160 27.61 20.52 -0.94
C PHE A 160 27.37 20.30 -2.44
N VAL A 161 26.12 20.04 -2.79
CA VAL A 161 25.71 19.75 -4.18
C VAL A 161 24.53 20.62 -4.53
N GLN A 162 24.63 21.35 -5.64
CA GLN A 162 23.55 22.08 -6.27
C GLN A 162 23.63 21.83 -7.78
N LEU A 163 22.94 20.80 -8.25
CA LEU A 163 22.90 20.45 -9.66
C LEU A 163 21.50 20.59 -10.21
N ARG A 164 21.42 21.02 -11.47
CA ARG A 164 20.17 21.17 -12.21
C ARG A 164 20.34 20.52 -13.59
N TYR A 165 19.39 19.68 -13.95
CA TYR A 165 19.34 18.99 -15.24
C TYR A 165 18.04 19.31 -15.96
N ASP A 166 18.12 19.73 -17.21
CA ASP A 166 16.96 19.90 -18.08
C ASP A 166 16.61 18.56 -18.73
N MET A 167 15.55 17.93 -18.22
CA MET A 167 15.10 16.62 -18.68
C MET A 167 14.16 16.71 -19.89
N SER A 168 13.82 17.91 -20.37
CA SER A 168 13.07 18.11 -21.62
C SER A 168 13.92 17.97 -22.87
N SER A 169 15.23 18.09 -22.71
CA SER A 169 16.17 18.00 -23.83
C SER A 169 16.18 16.61 -24.45
N PRO A 170 16.14 16.47 -25.80
CA PRO A 170 16.27 15.16 -26.45
C PRO A 170 17.59 14.43 -26.15
N ARG A 171 18.59 15.14 -25.64
CA ARG A 171 19.88 14.58 -25.21
C ARG A 171 19.89 14.20 -23.73
N ALA A 172 18.84 14.57 -22.98
CA ALA A 172 18.76 14.24 -21.57
C ALA A 172 18.55 12.72 -21.41
N SER A 173 19.37 12.12 -20.58
CA SER A 173 19.31 10.70 -20.25
C SER A 173 19.49 10.53 -18.74
N GLU A 174 18.74 9.61 -18.14
CA GLU A 174 18.93 9.26 -16.72
C GLU A 174 20.38 8.87 -16.41
N HIS A 175 21.09 8.27 -17.38
CA HIS A 175 22.48 7.85 -17.21
C HIS A 175 23.46 9.01 -17.02
N MET A 176 23.07 10.23 -17.37
CA MET A 176 23.87 11.44 -17.17
C MET A 176 23.67 12.07 -15.80
N VAL A 177 22.67 11.61 -15.06
CA VAL A 177 22.30 12.13 -13.75
C VAL A 177 22.90 11.26 -12.65
N HIS A 178 23.39 11.87 -11.58
CA HIS A 178 23.83 11.16 -10.39
C HIS A 178 22.66 10.40 -9.75
N PRO A 179 22.68 9.06 -9.65
CA PRO A 179 21.50 8.28 -9.33
C PRO A 179 21.19 8.15 -7.83
N HIS A 180 22.08 8.55 -6.95
CA HIS A 180 22.06 8.22 -5.52
C HIS A 180 21.24 9.16 -4.63
N PHE A 181 20.58 10.17 -5.19
CA PHE A 181 19.75 11.12 -4.46
C PHE A 181 18.34 10.54 -4.22
N THR A 182 17.61 11.12 -3.28
CA THR A 182 16.26 10.69 -2.87
C THR A 182 15.21 11.64 -3.44
N ASN A 183 14.45 11.20 -4.47
CA ASN A 183 13.39 11.99 -5.11
C ASN A 183 12.01 11.51 -4.69
N MET A 184 11.62 11.87 -3.47
CA MET A 184 10.33 11.48 -2.90
C MET A 184 9.16 12.12 -3.64
N GLN A 185 9.31 13.36 -4.11
CA GLN A 185 8.29 14.07 -4.88
C GLN A 185 7.92 13.30 -6.16
N HIS A 186 8.90 12.83 -6.93
CA HIS A 186 8.65 12.05 -8.15
C HIS A 186 8.02 10.69 -7.83
N ALA A 187 8.47 10.03 -6.76
CA ALA A 187 7.90 8.75 -6.33
C ALA A 187 6.45 8.88 -5.89
N LEU A 188 6.09 9.93 -5.13
CA LEU A 188 4.71 10.22 -4.75
C LEU A 188 3.83 10.54 -5.97
N ASN A 189 4.32 11.32 -6.92
CA ASN A 189 3.61 11.61 -8.17
C ASN A 189 3.30 10.33 -8.95
N LEU A 190 4.29 9.44 -9.10
CA LEU A 190 4.11 8.17 -9.78
C LEU A 190 3.13 7.25 -9.03
N ALA A 191 3.23 7.17 -7.69
CA ALA A 191 2.32 6.41 -6.85
C ALA A 191 0.87 6.91 -6.97
N ARG A 192 0.67 8.23 -6.93
CA ARG A 192 -0.63 8.86 -7.10
C ARG A 192 -1.27 8.49 -8.44
N ARG A 193 -0.50 8.51 -9.53
CA ARG A 193 -0.97 8.08 -10.86
C ARG A 193 -1.38 6.60 -10.89
N LEU A 194 -0.62 5.72 -10.25
CA LEU A 194 -0.97 4.29 -10.16
C LEU A 194 -2.25 4.07 -9.35
N LEU A 195 -2.45 4.85 -8.28
CA LEU A 195 -3.63 4.74 -7.43
C LEU A 195 -4.88 5.41 -8.03
N SER A 196 -4.72 6.42 -8.87
CA SER A 196 -5.86 7.14 -9.49
C SER A 196 -6.73 6.24 -10.38
N VAL A 197 -6.13 5.21 -10.99
CA VAL A 197 -6.85 4.26 -11.86
C VAL A 197 -7.48 3.10 -11.09
N GLN A 198 -7.25 3.00 -9.77
CA GLN A 198 -7.80 1.94 -8.95
C GLN A 198 -9.21 2.31 -8.47
N ASN A 199 -10.18 1.42 -8.73
CA ASN A 199 -11.58 1.62 -8.35
C ASN A 199 -11.83 1.21 -6.89
N THR A 200 -11.28 1.98 -5.96
CA THR A 200 -11.48 1.83 -4.51
C THR A 200 -11.27 3.16 -3.80
N PRO A 201 -12.05 3.47 -2.74
CA PRO A 201 -11.78 4.63 -1.89
C PRO A 201 -10.59 4.42 -0.95
N ASN A 202 -10.19 3.18 -0.68
CA ASN A 202 -9.17 2.82 0.29
C ASN A 202 -7.79 2.83 -0.39
N ARG A 203 -7.21 4.00 -0.55
CA ARG A 203 -5.92 4.20 -1.24
C ARG A 203 -4.85 4.62 -0.26
N GLN A 204 -3.70 3.96 -0.32
CA GLN A 204 -2.57 4.31 0.54
C GLN A 204 -1.23 4.18 -0.16
N ILE A 205 -0.29 4.98 0.31
CA ILE A 205 1.12 4.91 -0.04
C ILE A 205 1.91 4.56 1.22
N ILE A 206 2.81 3.60 1.12
CA ILE A 206 3.79 3.26 2.15
C ILE A 206 5.15 3.73 1.64
N VAL A 207 5.76 4.69 2.32
CA VAL A 207 7.11 5.17 1.99
C VAL A 207 8.10 4.62 2.99
N ILE A 208 9.17 3.99 2.51
CA ILE A 208 10.25 3.45 3.34
C ILE A 208 11.54 4.14 2.94
N THR A 209 12.10 4.91 3.86
CA THR A 209 13.28 5.75 3.62
C THR A 209 14.07 5.95 4.90
N ASP A 210 15.32 6.33 4.80
CA ASP A 210 16.21 6.65 5.92
C ASP A 210 16.33 8.14 6.20
N GLY A 211 15.77 9.04 5.34
CA GLY A 211 15.93 10.47 5.57
C GLY A 211 15.15 11.40 4.64
N LEU A 212 15.63 12.63 4.60
CA LEU A 212 15.05 13.75 3.87
C LEU A 212 15.24 13.63 2.34
N PRO A 213 14.29 14.18 1.56
CA PRO A 213 14.45 14.25 0.11
C PRO A 213 15.57 15.19 -0.29
N THR A 214 16.38 14.77 -1.24
CA THR A 214 17.53 15.52 -1.79
C THR A 214 17.39 15.81 -3.27
N ALA A 215 16.30 15.36 -3.89
CA ALA A 215 15.98 15.64 -5.29
C ALA A 215 14.50 15.95 -5.48
N HIS A 216 14.20 16.79 -6.48
CA HIS A 216 12.82 17.07 -6.91
C HIS A 216 12.78 17.53 -8.36
N PHE A 217 11.63 17.41 -8.99
CA PHE A 217 11.33 18.03 -10.27
C PHE A 217 10.58 19.36 -10.07
N ASP A 218 10.98 20.35 -10.84
CA ASP A 218 10.16 21.53 -11.11
C ASP A 218 9.92 21.56 -12.64
N GLU A 219 8.70 21.25 -13.06
CA GLU A 219 8.36 20.93 -14.44
C GLU A 219 9.29 19.88 -15.05
N SER A 220 10.12 20.26 -16.03
CA SER A 220 11.12 19.39 -16.67
C SER A 220 12.52 19.49 -16.08
N GLN A 221 12.71 20.35 -15.07
CA GLN A 221 14.01 20.56 -14.45
C GLN A 221 14.16 19.64 -13.23
N LEU A 222 15.18 18.80 -13.23
CA LEU A 222 15.56 17.99 -12.08
C LEU A 222 16.62 18.70 -11.26
N TYR A 223 16.31 18.92 -9.99
CA TYR A 223 17.24 19.50 -9.03
C TYR A 223 17.79 18.42 -8.10
N LEU A 224 19.10 18.39 -7.88
CA LEU A 224 19.79 17.58 -6.89
C LEU A 224 20.45 18.52 -5.89
N LEU A 225 20.01 18.47 -4.64
CA LEU A 225 20.42 19.41 -3.59
C LEU A 225 20.89 18.64 -2.36
N TYR A 226 22.15 18.82 -1.96
CA TYR A 226 22.69 18.24 -0.73
C TYR A 226 23.58 19.27 -0.01
N PRO A 227 23.46 19.45 1.31
CA PRO A 227 22.48 18.83 2.24
C PRO A 227 21.02 19.05 1.83
N PRO A 228 20.08 18.30 2.45
CA PRO A 228 18.65 18.47 2.20
C PRO A 228 18.23 19.95 2.23
N HIS A 229 17.40 20.36 1.28
CA HIS A 229 17.07 21.77 1.10
C HIS A 229 15.58 22.03 1.22
N PRO A 230 15.14 23.14 1.88
CA PRO A 230 13.72 23.44 2.09
C PRO A 230 12.87 23.47 0.82
N VAL A 231 13.43 23.84 -0.32
CA VAL A 231 12.71 23.82 -1.62
C VAL A 231 12.32 22.40 -2.02
N THR A 232 13.21 21.42 -1.80
CA THR A 232 12.94 20.01 -2.08
C THR A 232 11.87 19.45 -1.15
N GLU A 233 11.94 19.81 0.13
CA GLU A 233 10.90 19.44 1.09
C GLU A 233 9.54 20.04 0.70
N GLN A 234 9.49 21.31 0.32
CA GLN A 234 8.26 21.99 -0.12
C GLN A 234 7.66 21.32 -1.37
N ALA A 235 8.50 20.95 -2.34
CA ALA A 235 8.05 20.25 -3.54
C ALA A 235 7.42 18.90 -3.18
N THR A 236 8.03 18.17 -2.24
CA THR A 236 7.53 16.88 -1.75
C THR A 236 6.21 17.05 -0.99
N VAL A 237 6.12 18.05 -0.10
CA VAL A 237 4.88 18.33 0.66
C VAL A 237 3.73 18.75 -0.27
N ARG A 238 4.01 19.51 -1.33
CA ARG A 238 2.98 19.84 -2.35
C ARG A 238 2.41 18.60 -3.00
N GLU A 239 3.25 17.63 -3.37
CA GLU A 239 2.79 16.37 -3.97
C GLU A 239 2.00 15.53 -2.96
N ALA A 240 2.40 15.51 -1.68
CA ALA A 240 1.63 14.86 -0.63
C ALA A 240 0.24 15.51 -0.44
N GLN A 241 0.14 16.84 -0.55
CA GLN A 241 -1.15 17.52 -0.51
C GLN A 241 -2.05 17.15 -1.70
N LEU A 242 -1.49 16.90 -2.89
CA LEU A 242 -2.26 16.38 -4.02
C LEU A 242 -2.76 14.96 -3.73
N CYS A 243 -1.92 14.09 -3.14
CA CYS A 243 -2.35 12.78 -2.66
C CYS A 243 -3.52 12.89 -1.67
N SER A 244 -3.41 13.80 -0.70
CA SER A 244 -4.48 14.04 0.30
C SER A 244 -5.80 14.46 -0.34
N ARG A 245 -5.76 15.34 -1.32
CA ARG A 245 -6.96 15.80 -2.07
C ARG A 245 -7.65 14.66 -2.83
N GLU A 246 -6.89 13.66 -3.26
CA GLU A 246 -7.40 12.46 -3.93
C GLU A 246 -7.77 11.33 -2.95
N GLY A 247 -7.76 11.60 -1.63
CA GLY A 247 -8.11 10.64 -0.59
C GLY A 247 -7.05 9.56 -0.38
N ILE A 248 -5.80 9.82 -0.73
CA ILE A 248 -4.69 8.89 -0.55
C ILE A 248 -3.98 9.19 0.77
N THR A 249 -3.86 8.18 1.64
CA THR A 249 -3.11 8.25 2.90
C THR A 249 -1.64 7.88 2.67
N ILE A 250 -0.70 8.62 3.28
CA ILE A 250 0.73 8.33 3.22
C ILE A 250 1.24 7.90 4.58
N ASN A 251 1.72 6.66 4.68
CA ASN A 251 2.39 6.13 5.86
C ASN A 251 3.90 6.10 5.63
N MET A 252 4.65 6.64 6.60
CA MET A 252 6.11 6.74 6.53
C MET A 252 6.75 5.71 7.46
N PHE A 253 7.66 4.91 6.93
CA PHE A 253 8.52 4.03 7.70
C PHE A 253 9.94 4.56 7.64
N LEU A 254 10.38 5.15 8.75
CA LEU A 254 11.75 5.63 8.90
C LEU A 254 12.65 4.49 9.36
N VAL A 255 13.60 4.17 8.53
CA VAL A 255 14.65 3.19 8.82
C VAL A 255 15.79 3.93 9.55
N PRO A 256 16.35 3.38 10.64
CA PRO A 256 17.42 4.05 11.37
C PRO A 256 18.63 4.29 10.48
N SER A 257 19.14 5.50 10.50
CA SER A 257 20.39 5.85 9.86
C SER A 257 21.32 6.53 10.87
N TRP A 258 22.61 6.27 10.77
CA TRP A 258 23.62 6.93 11.60
C TRP A 258 23.66 8.45 11.39
N SER A 259 23.14 8.94 10.25
CA SER A 259 23.04 10.35 9.91
C SER A 259 21.65 10.95 10.21
N GLN A 260 20.73 10.17 10.81
CA GLN A 260 19.36 10.61 11.09
C GLN A 260 19.34 11.78 12.08
N THR A 261 18.61 12.82 11.73
CA THR A 261 18.48 14.05 12.50
C THR A 261 17.05 14.26 12.98
N GLU A 262 16.82 15.22 13.87
CA GLU A 262 15.47 15.63 14.26
C GLU A 262 14.66 16.20 13.08
N ASP A 263 15.34 16.75 12.08
CA ASP A 263 14.69 17.31 10.89
C ASP A 263 14.07 16.21 10.03
N ASP A 264 14.72 15.02 9.93
CA ASP A 264 14.17 13.85 9.23
C ASP A 264 12.85 13.39 9.88
N VAL A 265 12.84 13.34 11.21
CA VAL A 265 11.65 12.96 11.98
C VAL A 265 10.52 13.99 11.81
N ARG A 266 10.87 15.28 11.93
CA ARG A 266 9.91 16.39 11.78
C ARG A 266 9.30 16.44 10.38
N PHE A 267 10.12 16.24 9.36
CA PHE A 267 9.65 16.18 7.99
C PHE A 267 8.70 14.98 7.76
N ALA A 268 9.07 13.80 8.24
CA ALA A 268 8.24 12.60 8.10
C ALA A 268 6.87 12.78 8.79
N GLN A 269 6.84 13.35 9.99
CA GLN A 269 5.61 13.68 10.69
C GLN A 269 4.75 14.67 9.89
N LYS A 270 5.32 15.78 9.43
CA LYS A 270 4.63 16.78 8.61
C LYS A 270 4.03 16.16 7.34
N LEU A 271 4.78 15.28 6.67
CA LEU A 271 4.32 14.61 5.45
C LEU A 271 3.15 13.67 5.74
N ALA A 272 3.28 12.81 6.74
CA ALA A 272 2.24 11.85 7.11
C ALA A 272 0.98 12.55 7.60
N GLU A 273 1.10 13.52 8.50
CA GLU A 273 -0.03 14.29 9.03
C GLU A 273 -0.81 15.03 7.94
N SER A 274 -0.12 15.51 6.88
CA SER A 274 -0.78 16.19 5.75
C SER A 274 -1.78 15.30 4.99
N THR A 275 -1.69 13.98 5.17
CA THR A 275 -2.55 12.97 4.51
C THR A 275 -3.31 12.09 5.50
N LYS A 276 -3.36 12.46 6.78
CA LYS A 276 -3.92 11.64 7.88
C LYS A 276 -3.22 10.29 8.04
N GLY A 277 -1.98 10.19 7.60
CA GLY A 277 -1.14 9.01 7.75
C GLY A 277 -0.36 8.99 9.06
N ARG A 278 0.55 8.04 9.17
CA ARG A 278 1.35 7.77 10.37
C ARG A 278 2.83 7.65 10.05
N VAL A 279 3.65 7.90 11.06
CA VAL A 279 5.10 7.65 11.00
C VAL A 279 5.42 6.50 11.93
N PHE A 280 6.20 5.56 11.42
CA PHE A 280 6.70 4.40 12.15
C PHE A 280 8.24 4.46 12.19
N PHE A 281 8.78 4.31 13.39
CA PHE A 281 10.22 4.20 13.61
C PHE A 281 10.54 2.73 13.80
N THR A 282 11.39 2.16 12.97
CA THR A 282 11.68 0.74 12.98
C THR A 282 13.13 0.48 13.32
N GLY A 283 13.41 -0.54 14.11
CA GLY A 283 14.76 -0.98 14.41
C GLY A 283 15.49 -1.68 13.24
N GLY A 284 15.01 -1.51 12.02
CA GLY A 284 15.61 -2.10 10.80
C GLY A 284 15.34 -3.59 10.64
N GLU A 285 15.58 -4.40 11.65
CA GLU A 285 15.40 -5.86 11.60
C GLU A 285 13.94 -6.31 11.64
N ASP A 286 13.05 -5.50 12.26
CA ASP A 286 11.62 -5.79 12.42
C ASP A 286 10.74 -5.05 11.41
N LEU A 287 11.32 -4.41 10.41
CA LEU A 287 10.58 -3.59 9.44
C LEU A 287 9.46 -4.37 8.73
N ASP A 288 9.73 -5.60 8.32
CA ASP A 288 8.77 -6.48 7.66
C ASP A 288 7.56 -6.78 8.54
N ARG A 289 7.76 -6.96 9.85
CA ARG A 289 6.70 -7.20 10.84
C ARG A 289 5.83 -5.97 11.05
N PHE A 290 6.43 -4.78 11.18
CA PHE A 290 5.70 -3.53 11.39
C PHE A 290 4.84 -3.15 10.20
N VAL A 291 5.35 -3.26 8.98
CA VAL A 291 4.61 -2.92 7.77
C VAL A 291 3.46 -3.88 7.53
N VAL A 292 3.68 -5.18 7.72
CA VAL A 292 2.62 -6.19 7.62
C VAL A 292 1.55 -5.96 8.70
N TRP A 293 1.98 -5.64 9.94
CA TRP A 293 1.05 -5.34 11.02
C TRP A 293 0.20 -4.09 10.75
N ASP A 294 0.81 -3.00 10.27
CA ASP A 294 0.09 -1.78 9.93
C ASP A 294 -0.89 -2.02 8.78
N TYR A 295 -0.49 -2.73 7.75
CA TYR A 295 -1.37 -3.11 6.65
C TYR A 295 -2.60 -3.89 7.15
N VAL A 296 -2.39 -4.93 7.96
CA VAL A 296 -3.48 -5.75 8.51
C VAL A 296 -4.39 -4.92 9.42
N ARG A 297 -3.82 -4.00 10.22
CA ARG A 297 -4.58 -3.11 11.09
C ARG A 297 -5.46 -2.16 10.28
N GLN A 298 -4.91 -1.46 9.29
CA GLN A 298 -5.69 -0.58 8.41
C GLN A 298 -6.77 -1.34 7.67
N ARG A 299 -6.43 -2.53 7.19
CA ARG A 299 -7.40 -3.40 6.51
C ARG A 299 -8.56 -3.80 7.41
N ARG A 300 -8.31 -3.99 8.71
CA ARG A 300 -9.36 -4.24 9.71
C ARG A 300 -10.20 -2.99 9.98
N GLU A 301 -9.60 -1.82 10.06
CA GLU A 301 -10.31 -0.55 10.25
C GLU A 301 -11.24 -0.25 9.07
N VAL A 302 -10.88 -0.66 7.85
CA VAL A 302 -11.72 -0.55 6.64
C VAL A 302 -12.86 -1.58 6.63
N LEU A 303 -12.66 -2.74 7.27
CA LEU A 303 -13.66 -3.81 7.34
C LEU A 303 -14.66 -3.64 8.51
N GLY A 304 -14.48 -2.61 9.40
CA GLY A 304 -15.34 -2.27 10.52
C GLY A 304 -15.12 -3.18 11.68
#